data_78ec26b6e07aaa677e67b1056f4eda3c
#
_entry.id   78ec26b6e07aaa677e67b1056f4eda3c
#
_cell.length_a   1.000
_cell.length_b   1.000
_cell.length_c   1.000
_cell.angle_alpha   90.00
_cell.angle_beta   90.00
_cell.angle_gamma   90.00
#
_symmetry.space_group_name_H-M   'P 1'
#
loop_
_entity.id
_entity.type
_entity.pdbx_description
1 polymer ?
#
loop_
_entity_poly.entity_id
_entity_poly.type
_entity_poly.pdbx_seq_one_letter_code
_entity_poly.pdbx_strand_id
1 'polypeptide(L)'
;MNAPSLSPGKVEVVLGTEEHAALTDAFLRTVWPTDEGNSSGQPSAATASVAGPRAVRPPSSLAILNDRVIGYLGTIPLRFWNGELEQSGYWFKGFMVLPEFRNGPIGYALVKELSRHVPIAFVITVQPASWRLFKAIGLTHLGALENRLRLLRPARVFRKLDVERLGLGPRFRPISRAVSLAQRVGVAGIGGALAGGTLNILSALRSPSGKGIRVAVVGQIDVNEYDALWSRNRGSFRFAQVRDGEYVERRFIRGGGYSFLEARDGGALVGFGAVRHPRPEGDERLAGLVVAPLSDLFAAPNRPDVASAILACAERTARSVGADALMCSASHPFLLSALSARAYLRVPPTLQFLARVGQGKNTGSLSDWWLTRADGNADEGF
;
A
#
# COMPACT_ATOMS: atom_id res chain seq x y z
N MET A 1 -26.12 25.97 -25.61
CA MET A 1 -24.68 26.02 -25.94
C MET A 1 -24.31 24.68 -26.56
N ASN A 2 -24.09 24.64 -27.89
CA ASN A 2 -23.71 23.41 -28.57
C ASN A 2 -22.30 23.03 -28.19
N ALA A 3 -22.11 21.80 -27.71
CA ALA A 3 -20.79 21.21 -27.50
C ALA A 3 -20.03 21.23 -28.86
N PRO A 4 -18.74 21.62 -28.88
CA PRO A 4 -17.97 21.61 -30.12
C PRO A 4 -17.89 20.15 -30.61
N SER A 5 -18.32 19.93 -31.87
CA SER A 5 -18.13 18.65 -32.55
C SER A 5 -16.62 18.46 -32.77
N LEU A 6 -16.01 17.63 -31.95
CA LEU A 6 -14.63 17.20 -32.15
C LEU A 6 -14.58 16.41 -33.46
N SER A 7 -13.78 16.87 -34.41
CA SER A 7 -13.41 16.06 -35.58
C SER A 7 -12.94 14.70 -35.12
N PRO A 8 -13.28 13.59 -35.81
CA PRO A 8 -12.88 12.24 -35.37
C PRO A 8 -11.37 12.04 -35.56
N GLY A 9 -10.58 12.57 -34.63
CA GLY A 9 -9.16 12.26 -34.53
C GLY A 9 -8.98 10.78 -34.20
N LYS A 10 -7.99 10.14 -34.81
CA LYS A 10 -7.63 8.76 -34.49
C LYS A 10 -6.93 8.72 -33.13
N VAL A 11 -7.45 7.95 -32.18
CA VAL A 11 -6.74 7.69 -30.93
C VAL A 11 -5.55 6.78 -31.22
N GLU A 12 -4.36 7.21 -30.85
CA GLU A 12 -3.14 6.42 -30.93
C GLU A 12 -2.73 5.99 -29.52
N VAL A 13 -2.31 4.70 -29.36
CA VAL A 13 -1.79 4.19 -28.09
C VAL A 13 -0.34 3.79 -28.29
N VAL A 14 0.55 4.46 -27.57
CA VAL A 14 2.01 4.34 -27.73
C VAL A 14 2.70 4.11 -26.38
N LEU A 15 3.95 3.62 -26.44
CA LEU A 15 4.84 3.69 -25.28
C LEU A 15 5.27 5.14 -25.04
N GLY A 16 5.32 5.53 -23.76
CA GLY A 16 5.86 6.81 -23.36
C GLY A 16 7.37 6.86 -23.60
N THR A 17 7.80 7.86 -24.35
CA THR A 17 9.20 8.20 -24.61
C THR A 17 9.53 9.57 -24.01
N GLU A 18 10.81 10.00 -24.08
CA GLU A 18 11.19 11.35 -23.67
C GLU A 18 10.47 12.45 -24.48
N GLU A 19 10.16 12.20 -25.73
CA GLU A 19 9.39 13.13 -26.58
C GLU A 19 7.99 13.39 -26.04
N HIS A 20 7.40 12.39 -25.35
CA HIS A 20 6.07 12.51 -24.74
C HIS A 20 6.11 13.10 -23.31
N ALA A 21 7.28 13.48 -22.81
CA ALA A 21 7.43 13.89 -21.41
C ALA A 21 6.55 15.09 -21.05
N ALA A 22 6.61 16.16 -21.87
CA ALA A 22 5.83 17.37 -21.63
C ALA A 22 4.31 17.13 -21.65
N LEU A 23 3.82 16.30 -22.59
CA LEU A 23 2.42 15.92 -22.71
C LEU A 23 1.95 15.08 -21.52
N THR A 24 2.80 14.13 -21.10
CA THR A 24 2.54 13.29 -19.94
C THR A 24 2.46 14.11 -18.67
N ASP A 25 3.41 15.00 -18.43
CA ASP A 25 3.44 15.86 -17.25
C ASP A 25 2.24 16.82 -17.21
N ALA A 26 1.80 17.35 -18.36
CA ALA A 26 0.61 18.17 -18.45
C ALA A 26 -0.66 17.36 -18.10
N PHE A 27 -0.78 16.13 -18.61
CA PHE A 27 -1.87 15.23 -18.27
C PHE A 27 -1.88 14.89 -16.77
N LEU A 28 -0.74 14.50 -16.20
CA LEU A 28 -0.63 14.14 -14.80
C LEU A 28 -1.02 15.30 -13.87
N ARG A 29 -0.61 16.53 -14.17
CA ARG A 29 -1.04 17.72 -13.43
C ARG A 29 -2.54 17.98 -13.53
N THR A 30 -3.16 17.68 -14.68
CA THR A 30 -4.61 17.85 -14.86
C THR A 30 -5.42 16.82 -14.05
N VAL A 31 -4.95 15.58 -14.02
CA VAL A 31 -5.67 14.46 -13.37
C VAL A 31 -5.41 14.39 -11.88
N TRP A 32 -4.22 14.76 -11.48
CA TRP A 32 -3.78 14.84 -10.06
C TRP A 32 -3.19 16.23 -9.80
N PRO A 33 -4.02 17.27 -9.66
CA PRO A 33 -3.52 18.59 -9.30
C PRO A 33 -2.76 18.50 -7.98
N THR A 34 -1.57 19.06 -7.97
CA THR A 34 -0.80 19.29 -6.74
C THR A 34 -1.45 20.46 -6.01
N ASP A 35 -2.25 20.20 -5.03
CA ASP A 35 -2.39 21.19 -3.95
C ASP A 35 -1.00 21.32 -3.31
N GLU A 36 -0.49 22.54 -3.16
CA GLU A 36 0.86 22.86 -2.66
C GLU A 36 1.15 22.33 -1.24
N GLY A 37 0.33 21.45 -0.70
CA GLY A 37 0.46 20.72 0.55
C GLY A 37 0.20 19.22 0.48
N ASN A 38 -0.19 18.65 -0.66
CA ASN A 38 -0.70 17.27 -0.73
C ASN A 38 -0.07 16.44 -1.85
N SER A 39 1.18 16.01 -1.67
CA SER A 39 1.90 15.13 -2.60
C SER A 39 1.38 13.68 -2.67
N SER A 40 0.23 13.37 -2.07
CA SER A 40 -0.24 12.00 -1.83
C SER A 40 -1.05 11.34 -2.96
N GLY A 41 -1.34 12.03 -4.04
CA GLY A 41 -2.11 11.47 -5.19
C GLY A 41 -1.31 11.35 -6.48
N GLN A 42 -0.21 12.07 -6.61
CA GLN A 42 0.66 11.92 -7.76
C GLN A 42 1.43 10.59 -7.69
N PRO A 43 1.67 9.94 -8.84
CA PRO A 43 2.89 9.16 -9.00
C PRO A 43 4.01 10.17 -8.69
N SER A 44 4.53 10.11 -7.47
CA SER A 44 5.51 11.05 -6.94
C SER A 44 6.54 11.35 -8.03
N ALA A 45 6.93 12.64 -8.20
CA ALA A 45 8.15 12.98 -8.94
C ALA A 45 9.36 12.17 -8.41
N ALA A 46 9.30 11.63 -7.19
CA ALA A 46 10.20 10.59 -6.70
C ALA A 46 10.13 9.28 -7.54
N THR A 47 9.02 8.97 -8.24
CA THR A 47 9.00 7.91 -9.25
C THR A 47 9.76 8.32 -10.54
N ALA A 48 9.84 9.59 -10.85
CA ALA A 48 10.67 10.11 -11.92
C ALA A 48 12.13 10.37 -11.46
N SER A 49 12.34 10.64 -10.16
CA SER A 49 13.65 10.93 -9.54
C SER A 49 14.42 9.69 -9.05
N VAL A 50 13.94 8.49 -9.35
CA VAL A 50 14.69 7.23 -9.09
C VAL A 50 15.88 7.08 -10.03
N ALA A 51 15.96 7.98 -10.99
CA ALA A 51 17.03 8.01 -11.95
C ALA A 51 18.03 9.10 -11.56
N GLY A 52 19.27 8.73 -11.26
CA GLY A 52 20.41 9.65 -11.36
C GLY A 52 20.44 10.30 -12.75
N PRO A 53 21.31 11.27 -13.04
CA PRO A 53 21.26 12.11 -14.25
C PRO A 53 21.29 11.39 -15.61
N ARG A 54 21.15 10.05 -15.63
CA ARG A 54 21.06 9.17 -16.81
C ARG A 54 20.01 8.08 -16.72
N ALA A 55 19.03 8.14 -15.81
CA ALA A 55 18.12 7.04 -15.64
C ALA A 55 17.00 7.08 -16.67
N VAL A 56 16.88 5.98 -17.38
CA VAL A 56 15.79 5.68 -18.31
C VAL A 56 14.46 5.76 -17.56
N ARG A 57 13.51 6.54 -18.08
CA ARG A 57 12.14 6.61 -17.52
C ARG A 57 11.53 5.21 -17.47
N PRO A 58 10.85 4.85 -16.37
CA PRO A 58 10.12 3.59 -16.32
C PRO A 58 9.10 3.52 -17.47
N PRO A 59 8.89 2.35 -18.08
CA PRO A 59 7.96 2.21 -19.19
C PRO A 59 6.56 2.66 -18.79
N SER A 60 5.90 3.37 -19.67
CA SER A 60 4.51 3.80 -19.54
C SER A 60 3.80 3.65 -20.87
N SER A 61 2.46 3.64 -20.87
CA SER A 61 1.67 3.72 -22.10
C SER A 61 0.77 4.94 -22.07
N LEU A 62 0.61 5.58 -23.23
CA LEU A 62 -0.15 6.80 -23.43
C LEU A 62 -1.20 6.58 -24.50
N ALA A 63 -2.41 7.08 -24.28
CA ALA A 63 -3.41 7.24 -25.33
C ALA A 63 -3.44 8.72 -25.72
N ILE A 64 -3.17 9.00 -26.98
CA ILE A 64 -3.04 10.36 -27.51
C ILE A 64 -4.14 10.60 -28.54
N LEU A 65 -4.80 11.75 -28.46
CA LEU A 65 -5.80 12.23 -29.41
C LEU A 65 -5.52 13.72 -29.69
N ASN A 66 -5.23 14.07 -30.95
CA ASN A 66 -4.94 15.44 -31.37
C ASN A 66 -3.88 16.11 -30.45
N ASP A 67 -2.71 15.51 -30.30
CA ASP A 67 -1.58 15.95 -29.46
C ASP A 67 -1.92 16.15 -27.97
N ARG A 68 -3.02 15.56 -27.51
CA ARG A 68 -3.42 15.57 -26.09
C ARG A 68 -3.43 14.15 -25.55
N VAL A 69 -2.81 13.94 -24.39
CA VAL A 69 -2.93 12.68 -23.65
C VAL A 69 -4.34 12.60 -23.04
N ILE A 70 -5.07 11.52 -23.33
CA ILE A 70 -6.42 11.24 -22.85
C ILE A 70 -6.46 10.00 -21.94
N GLY A 71 -5.35 9.27 -21.87
CA GLY A 71 -5.20 8.11 -21.00
C GLY A 71 -3.73 7.79 -20.73
N TYR A 72 -3.47 7.26 -19.55
CA TYR A 72 -2.12 6.97 -19.04
C TYR A 72 -2.13 5.68 -18.20
N LEU A 73 -1.06 4.90 -18.33
CA LEU A 73 -0.69 3.84 -17.41
C LEU A 73 0.82 3.85 -17.24
N GLY A 74 1.28 4.10 -16.03
CA GLY A 74 2.71 4.10 -15.68
C GLY A 74 3.15 2.85 -14.95
N THR A 75 4.45 2.80 -14.66
CA THR A 75 5.06 1.72 -13.87
C THR A 75 5.98 2.26 -12.78
N ILE A 76 6.19 1.43 -11.75
CA ILE A 76 7.24 1.60 -10.75
C ILE A 76 8.17 0.40 -10.86
N PRO A 77 9.46 0.59 -11.15
CA PRO A 77 10.42 -0.51 -11.21
C PRO A 77 10.64 -1.12 -9.83
N LEU A 78 10.81 -2.44 -9.80
CA LEU A 78 11.17 -3.17 -8.58
C LEU A 78 12.13 -4.31 -8.89
N ARG A 79 12.86 -4.75 -7.87
CA ARG A 79 13.52 -6.04 -7.84
C ARG A 79 12.61 -7.04 -7.14
N PHE A 80 12.41 -8.18 -7.75
CA PHE A 80 11.47 -9.21 -7.34
C PHE A 80 12.20 -10.54 -7.08
N TRP A 81 11.98 -11.12 -5.91
CA TRP A 81 12.46 -12.45 -5.51
C TRP A 81 11.39 -13.50 -5.81
N ASN A 82 11.74 -14.53 -6.56
CA ASN A 82 10.81 -15.62 -6.97
C ASN A 82 11.06 -16.96 -6.23
N GLY A 83 11.81 -16.93 -5.13
CA GLY A 83 12.22 -18.13 -4.37
C GLY A 83 13.58 -18.69 -4.78
N GLU A 84 14.09 -18.31 -5.95
CA GLU A 84 15.36 -18.83 -6.50
C GLU A 84 16.33 -17.69 -6.84
N LEU A 85 15.84 -16.70 -7.55
CA LEU A 85 16.66 -15.58 -8.03
C LEU A 85 15.88 -14.26 -8.01
N GLU A 86 16.64 -13.18 -8.01
CA GLU A 86 16.10 -11.82 -8.14
C GLU A 86 15.95 -11.46 -9.61
N GLN A 87 14.81 -10.85 -9.95
CA GLN A 87 14.47 -10.43 -11.30
C GLN A 87 13.96 -8.99 -11.28
N SER A 88 14.13 -8.28 -12.37
CA SER A 88 13.49 -6.97 -12.58
C SER A 88 12.02 -7.16 -12.95
N GLY A 89 11.17 -6.35 -12.35
CA GLY A 89 9.74 -6.33 -12.62
C GLY A 89 9.17 -4.92 -12.44
N TYR A 90 7.86 -4.80 -12.59
CA TYR A 90 7.19 -3.50 -12.51
C TYR A 90 5.84 -3.59 -11.81
N TRP A 91 5.57 -2.65 -10.91
CA TRP A 91 4.22 -2.34 -10.46
C TRP A 91 3.54 -1.46 -11.51
N PHE A 92 2.36 -1.85 -11.98
CA PHE A 92 1.50 -0.95 -12.77
C PHE A 92 0.86 0.08 -11.84
N LYS A 93 0.99 1.36 -12.18
CA LYS A 93 0.52 2.47 -11.36
C LYS A 93 -0.05 3.61 -12.20
N GLY A 94 -0.92 4.41 -11.58
CA GLY A 94 -1.44 5.63 -12.20
C GLY A 94 -2.36 5.36 -13.39
N PHE A 95 -3.09 4.23 -13.41
CA PHE A 95 -4.02 3.91 -14.48
C PHE A 95 -5.18 4.89 -14.51
N MET A 96 -5.20 5.72 -15.55
CA MET A 96 -6.22 6.75 -15.72
C MET A 96 -6.62 6.89 -17.18
N VAL A 97 -7.92 7.05 -17.40
CA VAL A 97 -8.53 7.50 -18.69
C VAL A 97 -9.46 8.64 -18.35
N LEU A 98 -9.43 9.72 -19.12
CA LEU A 98 -10.32 10.86 -18.91
C LEU A 98 -11.78 10.41 -18.93
N PRO A 99 -12.66 11.03 -18.12
CA PRO A 99 -14.04 10.58 -17.92
C PRO A 99 -14.81 10.37 -19.23
N GLU A 100 -14.65 11.27 -20.16
CA GLU A 100 -15.32 11.29 -21.48
C GLU A 100 -14.92 10.10 -22.38
N PHE A 101 -13.79 9.43 -22.08
CA PHE A 101 -13.24 8.30 -22.85
C PHE A 101 -13.30 6.96 -22.12
N ARG A 102 -13.83 6.89 -20.89
CA ARG A 102 -13.78 5.69 -20.04
C ARG A 102 -14.56 4.48 -20.55
N ASN A 103 -15.63 4.69 -21.28
CA ASN A 103 -16.50 3.61 -21.75
C ASN A 103 -16.06 2.98 -23.09
N GLY A 104 -14.85 3.32 -23.55
CA GLY A 104 -14.26 2.83 -24.79
C GLY A 104 -13.14 1.81 -24.58
N PRO A 105 -12.47 1.39 -25.67
CA PRO A 105 -11.41 0.39 -25.65
C PRO A 105 -10.07 0.93 -25.13
N ILE A 106 -9.95 2.22 -24.82
CA ILE A 106 -8.68 2.90 -24.51
C ILE A 106 -7.99 2.26 -23.30
N GLY A 107 -8.74 2.00 -22.23
CA GLY A 107 -8.18 1.37 -21.04
C GLY A 107 -7.56 0.01 -21.33
N TYR A 108 -8.22 -0.82 -22.15
CA TYR A 108 -7.68 -2.11 -22.57
C TYR A 108 -6.45 -1.94 -23.49
N ALA A 109 -6.48 -1.01 -24.41
CA ALA A 109 -5.37 -0.75 -25.32
C ALA A 109 -4.11 -0.30 -24.57
N LEU A 110 -4.23 0.61 -23.58
CA LEU A 110 -3.14 1.03 -22.71
C LEU A 110 -2.50 -0.16 -21.98
N VAL A 111 -3.33 -0.96 -21.30
CA VAL A 111 -2.85 -2.12 -20.52
C VAL A 111 -2.21 -3.16 -21.44
N LYS A 112 -2.79 -3.42 -22.61
CA LYS A 112 -2.28 -4.36 -23.61
C LYS A 112 -0.93 -3.89 -24.16
N GLU A 113 -0.79 -2.61 -24.52
CA GLU A 113 0.44 -2.06 -25.07
C GLU A 113 1.59 -2.18 -24.06
N LEU A 114 1.40 -1.66 -22.84
CA LEU A 114 2.44 -1.74 -21.81
C LEU A 114 2.81 -3.17 -21.46
N SER A 115 1.83 -4.07 -21.44
CA SER A 115 2.02 -5.49 -21.11
C SER A 115 2.94 -6.24 -22.06
N ARG A 116 3.09 -5.80 -23.31
CA ARG A 116 4.00 -6.41 -24.31
C ARG A 116 5.47 -6.17 -23.95
N HIS A 117 5.74 -5.06 -23.23
CA HIS A 117 7.09 -4.61 -22.89
C HIS A 117 7.48 -4.93 -21.43
N VAL A 118 6.53 -5.41 -20.64
CA VAL A 118 6.72 -5.68 -19.21
C VAL A 118 6.36 -7.14 -18.92
N PRO A 119 7.32 -8.10 -19.00
CA PRO A 119 7.04 -9.53 -18.83
C PRO A 119 6.71 -9.92 -17.38
N ILE A 120 7.26 -9.21 -16.39
CA ILE A 120 6.99 -9.39 -14.96
C ILE A 120 6.25 -8.15 -14.46
N ALA A 121 4.99 -8.32 -14.13
CA ALA A 121 4.09 -7.22 -13.79
C ALA A 121 3.22 -7.55 -12.58
N PHE A 122 3.02 -6.54 -11.74
CA PHE A 122 2.21 -6.63 -10.53
C PHE A 122 1.24 -5.46 -10.45
N VAL A 123 0.08 -5.71 -9.84
CA VAL A 123 -0.95 -4.69 -9.62
C VAL A 123 -1.53 -4.85 -8.23
N ILE A 124 -1.57 -3.76 -7.47
CA ILE A 124 -2.43 -3.61 -6.31
C ILE A 124 -3.47 -2.54 -6.62
N THR A 125 -4.75 -2.88 -6.60
CA THR A 125 -5.85 -1.97 -6.97
C THR A 125 -7.06 -2.16 -6.08
N VAL A 126 -7.84 -1.08 -5.92
CA VAL A 126 -9.12 -1.09 -5.20
C VAL A 126 -10.33 -1.21 -6.13
N GLN A 127 -10.15 -0.96 -7.45
CA GLN A 127 -11.27 -0.83 -8.38
C GLN A 127 -11.56 -2.14 -9.14
N PRO A 128 -12.78 -2.70 -9.05
CA PRO A 128 -13.16 -3.94 -9.76
C PRO A 128 -13.04 -3.84 -11.28
N ALA A 129 -13.32 -2.69 -11.88
CA ALA A 129 -13.21 -2.48 -13.32
C ALA A 129 -11.76 -2.65 -13.80
N SER A 130 -10.79 -2.11 -13.06
CA SER A 130 -9.38 -2.17 -13.42
C SER A 130 -8.83 -3.60 -13.39
N TRP A 131 -9.12 -4.40 -12.35
CA TRP A 131 -8.54 -5.74 -12.27
C TRP A 131 -9.08 -6.69 -13.35
N ARG A 132 -10.29 -6.46 -13.90
CA ARG A 132 -10.80 -7.23 -15.04
C ARG A 132 -9.96 -7.01 -16.29
N LEU A 133 -9.54 -5.77 -16.55
CA LEU A 133 -8.64 -5.44 -17.66
C LEU A 133 -7.28 -6.13 -17.51
N PHE A 134 -6.69 -6.09 -16.33
CA PHE A 134 -5.41 -6.76 -16.08
C PHE A 134 -5.49 -8.29 -16.21
N LYS A 135 -6.60 -8.90 -15.81
CA LYS A 135 -6.85 -10.33 -16.07
C LYS A 135 -6.92 -10.63 -17.56
N ALA A 136 -7.57 -9.79 -18.34
CA ALA A 136 -7.73 -9.99 -19.79
C ALA A 136 -6.39 -9.99 -20.54
N ILE A 137 -5.34 -9.42 -19.97
CA ILE A 137 -3.96 -9.40 -20.54
C ILE A 137 -3.03 -10.43 -19.88
N GLY A 138 -3.57 -11.37 -19.11
CA GLY A 138 -2.82 -12.51 -18.58
C GLY A 138 -2.22 -12.33 -17.19
N LEU A 139 -2.63 -11.31 -16.40
CA LEU A 139 -2.30 -11.30 -14.98
C LEU A 139 -3.24 -12.23 -14.21
N THR A 140 -2.67 -13.05 -13.33
CA THR A 140 -3.43 -13.92 -12.43
C THR A 140 -3.95 -13.11 -11.24
N HIS A 141 -5.25 -13.14 -10.99
CA HIS A 141 -5.84 -12.54 -9.78
C HIS A 141 -5.67 -13.51 -8.61
N LEU A 142 -4.88 -13.12 -7.62
CA LEU A 142 -4.53 -13.95 -6.46
C LEU A 142 -5.44 -13.70 -5.25
N GLY A 143 -6.20 -12.61 -5.25
CA GLY A 143 -7.13 -12.30 -4.17
C GLY A 143 -6.88 -10.93 -3.55
N ALA A 144 -7.48 -10.71 -2.37
CA ALA A 144 -7.39 -9.46 -1.62
C ALA A 144 -6.46 -9.59 -0.43
N LEU A 145 -5.60 -8.59 -0.21
CA LEU A 145 -4.81 -8.47 1.01
C LEU A 145 -5.74 -8.29 2.21
N GLU A 146 -5.50 -9.03 3.30
CA GLU A 146 -6.26 -8.84 4.52
C GLU A 146 -5.93 -7.49 5.17
N ASN A 147 -6.97 -6.72 5.48
CA ASN A 147 -6.83 -5.50 6.24
C ASN A 147 -6.97 -5.79 7.74
N ARG A 148 -6.05 -5.26 8.52
CA ARG A 148 -5.98 -5.39 9.97
C ARG A 148 -5.89 -4.02 10.63
N LEU A 149 -6.73 -3.74 11.62
CA LEU A 149 -6.84 -2.45 12.27
C LEU A 149 -6.59 -2.56 13.78
N ARG A 150 -5.64 -1.80 14.28
CA ARG A 150 -5.40 -1.62 15.72
C ARG A 150 -6.04 -0.32 16.19
N LEU A 151 -6.95 -0.40 17.14
CA LEU A 151 -7.53 0.78 17.78
C LEU A 151 -6.50 1.35 18.77
N LEU A 152 -6.03 2.56 18.52
CA LEU A 152 -5.07 3.25 19.38
C LEU A 152 -5.77 4.14 20.40
N ARG A 153 -6.87 4.79 20.00
CA ARG A 153 -7.72 5.62 20.84
C ARG A 153 -9.18 5.15 20.78
N PRO A 154 -9.49 3.97 21.35
CA PRO A 154 -10.78 3.32 21.17
C PRO A 154 -11.97 4.19 21.56
N ALA A 155 -11.87 4.93 22.68
CA ALA A 155 -12.92 5.85 23.13
C ALA A 155 -13.26 6.92 22.08
N ARG A 156 -12.25 7.44 21.35
CA ARG A 156 -12.45 8.43 20.28
C ARG A 156 -13.03 7.77 19.03
N VAL A 157 -12.52 6.57 18.68
CA VAL A 157 -13.04 5.82 17.54
C VAL A 157 -14.51 5.51 17.73
N PHE A 158 -14.93 4.95 18.87
CA PHE A 158 -16.34 4.62 19.13
C PHE A 158 -17.26 5.85 19.18
N ARG A 159 -16.75 7.02 19.58
CA ARG A 159 -17.55 8.26 19.54
C ARG A 159 -17.79 8.79 18.13
N LYS A 160 -16.81 8.63 17.23
CA LYS A 160 -16.83 9.19 15.86
C LYS A 160 -17.27 8.19 14.80
N LEU A 161 -17.18 6.87 15.07
CA LEU A 161 -17.37 5.82 14.09
C LEU A 161 -18.77 5.85 13.52
N ASP A 162 -18.90 6.15 12.25
CA ASP A 162 -20.13 5.95 11.49
C ASP A 162 -20.19 4.49 11.01
N VAL A 163 -20.86 3.66 11.79
CA VAL A 163 -20.94 2.22 11.55
C VAL A 163 -21.74 1.91 10.27
N GLU A 164 -22.65 2.79 9.85
CA GLU A 164 -23.44 2.62 8.63
C GLU A 164 -22.56 2.82 7.38
N ARG A 165 -21.67 3.80 7.41
CA ARG A 165 -20.70 4.05 6.33
C ARG A 165 -19.64 2.95 6.16
N LEU A 166 -19.38 2.17 7.20
CA LEU A 166 -18.43 1.06 7.12
C LEU A 166 -18.90 -0.11 6.25
N GLY A 167 -20.17 -0.12 5.81
CA GLY A 167 -20.70 -1.18 4.96
C GLY A 167 -20.59 -2.58 5.58
N LEU A 168 -20.55 -2.66 6.89
CA LEU A 168 -20.53 -3.94 7.61
C LEU A 168 -21.79 -4.72 7.27
N GLY A 169 -21.62 -5.94 6.76
CA GLY A 169 -22.72 -6.76 6.30
C GLY A 169 -23.79 -7.05 7.39
N PRO A 170 -24.92 -7.69 7.04
CA PRO A 170 -26.09 -7.87 7.93
C PRO A 170 -25.79 -8.46 9.31
N ARG A 171 -24.72 -9.26 9.42
CA ARG A 171 -24.29 -9.87 10.70
C ARG A 171 -23.88 -8.84 11.75
N PHE A 172 -23.47 -7.64 11.34
CA PHE A 172 -23.02 -6.59 12.25
C PHE A 172 -24.09 -5.55 12.59
N ARG A 173 -25.32 -5.68 12.03
CA ARG A 173 -26.45 -4.79 12.32
C ARG A 173 -26.76 -4.64 13.82
N PRO A 174 -26.74 -5.72 14.65
CA PRO A 174 -26.97 -5.55 16.09
C PRO A 174 -25.89 -4.69 16.75
N ILE A 175 -24.63 -4.90 16.36
CA ILE A 175 -23.48 -4.13 16.89
C ILE A 175 -23.57 -2.67 16.42
N SER A 176 -23.92 -2.42 15.16
CA SER A 176 -24.09 -1.06 14.65
C SER A 176 -25.17 -0.30 15.39
N ARG A 177 -26.34 -0.93 15.65
CA ARG A 177 -27.42 -0.33 16.43
C ARG A 177 -27.00 -0.04 17.87
N ALA A 178 -26.29 -0.97 18.51
CA ALA A 178 -25.78 -0.77 19.88
C ALA A 178 -24.78 0.39 19.95
N VAL A 179 -23.87 0.50 18.99
CA VAL A 179 -22.91 1.62 18.92
C VAL A 179 -23.64 2.93 18.65
N SER A 180 -24.57 3.00 17.70
CA SER A 180 -25.35 4.21 17.41
C SER A 180 -26.20 4.66 18.61
N LEU A 181 -26.79 3.71 19.35
CA LEU A 181 -27.53 4.01 20.59
C LEU A 181 -26.58 4.56 21.65
N ALA A 182 -25.44 3.92 21.88
CA ALA A 182 -24.44 4.35 22.84
C ALA A 182 -23.88 5.75 22.51
N GLN A 183 -23.76 6.08 21.23
CA GLN A 183 -23.36 7.44 20.77
C GLN A 183 -24.44 8.46 21.11
N ARG A 184 -25.73 8.14 20.86
CA ARG A 184 -26.85 9.04 21.16
C ARG A 184 -26.98 9.35 22.66
N VAL A 185 -26.73 8.38 23.53
CA VAL A 185 -26.76 8.56 24.99
C VAL A 185 -25.42 9.01 25.58
N GLY A 186 -24.40 9.28 24.75
CA GLY A 186 -23.11 9.81 25.19
C GLY A 186 -22.15 8.81 25.85
N VAL A 187 -22.50 7.53 25.98
CA VAL A 187 -21.71 6.51 26.68
C VAL A 187 -20.77 5.71 25.75
N ALA A 188 -20.78 5.99 24.44
CA ALA A 188 -19.93 5.29 23.46
C ALA A 188 -18.43 5.35 23.80
N GLY A 189 -17.97 6.45 24.40
CA GLY A 189 -16.59 6.60 24.86
C GLY A 189 -16.19 5.63 25.96
N ILE A 190 -17.12 5.34 26.90
CA ILE A 190 -16.90 4.37 28.00
C ILE A 190 -16.82 2.95 27.42
N GLY A 191 -17.77 2.58 26.57
CA GLY A 191 -17.74 1.30 25.87
C GLY A 191 -16.47 1.10 25.05
N GLY A 192 -16.01 2.16 24.36
CA GLY A 192 -14.74 2.15 23.63
C GLY A 192 -13.53 1.96 24.54
N ALA A 193 -13.50 2.61 25.72
CA ALA A 193 -12.41 2.44 26.68
C ALA A 193 -12.34 1.01 27.21
N LEU A 194 -13.47 0.42 27.56
CA LEU A 194 -13.56 -0.99 28.01
C LEU A 194 -13.12 -1.96 26.93
N ALA A 195 -13.59 -1.79 25.70
CA ALA A 195 -13.15 -2.59 24.55
C ALA A 195 -11.64 -2.47 24.32
N GLY A 196 -11.10 -1.25 24.43
CA GLY A 196 -9.66 -1.00 24.33
C GLY A 196 -8.86 -1.70 25.43
N GLY A 197 -9.33 -1.67 26.67
CA GLY A 197 -8.75 -2.40 27.80
C GLY A 197 -8.69 -3.91 27.52
N THR A 198 -9.79 -4.49 27.09
CA THR A 198 -9.86 -5.92 26.71
C THR A 198 -8.89 -6.26 25.59
N LEU A 199 -8.82 -5.48 24.52
CA LEU A 199 -7.88 -5.69 23.42
C LEU A 199 -6.43 -5.58 23.87
N ASN A 200 -6.10 -4.70 24.81
CA ASN A 200 -4.76 -4.58 25.36
C ASN A 200 -4.37 -5.80 26.20
N ILE A 201 -5.29 -6.29 27.04
CA ILE A 201 -5.07 -7.52 27.83
C ILE A 201 -4.86 -8.72 26.91
N LEU A 202 -5.73 -8.91 25.91
CA LEU A 202 -5.59 -9.97 24.91
C LEU A 202 -4.25 -9.88 24.15
N SER A 203 -3.86 -8.68 23.79
CA SER A 203 -2.55 -8.45 23.16
C SER A 203 -1.40 -8.84 24.09
N ALA A 204 -1.44 -8.44 25.36
CA ALA A 204 -0.40 -8.78 26.33
C ALA A 204 -0.27 -10.29 26.58
N LEU A 205 -1.40 -11.01 26.60
CA LEU A 205 -1.42 -12.45 26.82
C LEU A 205 -0.97 -13.28 25.62
N ARG A 206 -1.22 -12.79 24.38
CA ARG A 206 -0.98 -13.56 23.16
C ARG A 206 0.30 -13.17 22.42
N SER A 207 0.81 -11.96 22.65
CA SER A 207 2.01 -11.51 21.93
C SER A 207 3.25 -12.20 22.43
N PRO A 208 4.10 -12.70 21.53
CA PRO A 208 5.42 -13.18 21.90
C PRO A 208 6.22 -12.10 22.62
N SER A 209 7.00 -12.51 23.62
CA SER A 209 7.86 -11.58 24.37
C SER A 209 8.98 -11.07 23.47
N GLY A 210 9.03 -9.78 23.23
CA GLY A 210 10.14 -9.10 22.54
C GLY A 210 11.30 -8.74 23.50
N LYS A 211 11.49 -9.48 24.61
CA LYS A 211 12.60 -9.22 25.53
C LYS A 211 13.93 -9.33 24.78
N GLY A 212 14.80 -8.33 24.95
CA GLY A 212 16.08 -8.23 24.24
C GLY A 212 16.01 -7.50 22.91
N ILE A 213 14.84 -7.43 22.26
CA ILE A 213 14.68 -6.69 21.00
C ILE A 213 14.52 -5.20 21.31
N ARG A 214 15.46 -4.39 20.82
CA ARG A 214 15.36 -2.92 20.86
C ARG A 214 14.79 -2.42 19.54
N VAL A 215 13.74 -1.60 19.62
CA VAL A 215 13.15 -0.97 18.42
C VAL A 215 13.18 0.54 18.60
N ALA A 216 13.80 1.23 17.64
CA ALA A 216 13.95 2.68 17.62
C ALA A 216 13.46 3.26 16.30
N VAL A 217 13.00 4.52 16.35
CA VAL A 217 12.78 5.34 15.15
C VAL A 217 14.11 5.88 14.70
N VAL A 218 14.47 5.68 13.43
CA VAL A 218 15.74 6.16 12.86
C VAL A 218 15.49 7.00 11.61
N GLY A 219 16.34 7.99 11.38
CA GLY A 219 16.31 8.87 10.20
C GLY A 219 17.41 8.55 9.17
N GLN A 220 18.33 7.67 9.52
CA GLN A 220 19.42 7.22 8.65
C GLN A 220 19.64 5.73 8.86
N ILE A 221 20.17 5.07 7.83
CA ILE A 221 20.44 3.63 7.87
C ILE A 221 21.85 3.32 7.35
N ASP A 222 22.40 2.19 7.76
CA ASP A 222 23.54 1.56 7.08
C ASP A 222 22.99 0.57 6.04
N VAL A 223 23.08 0.94 4.77
CA VAL A 223 22.58 0.16 3.62
C VAL A 223 23.11 -1.28 3.66
N ASN A 224 24.38 -1.49 4.04
CA ASN A 224 25.00 -2.82 4.06
C ASN A 224 24.36 -3.75 5.11
N GLU A 225 23.91 -3.22 6.25
CA GLU A 225 23.21 -4.03 7.26
C GLU A 225 21.86 -4.55 6.73
N TYR A 226 21.15 -3.73 5.93
CA TYR A 226 19.86 -4.14 5.31
C TYR A 226 20.07 -5.12 4.15
N ASP A 227 21.13 -4.96 3.37
CA ASP A 227 21.54 -5.95 2.36
C ASP A 227 21.84 -7.30 3.00
N ALA A 228 22.57 -7.29 4.12
CA ALA A 228 22.86 -8.49 4.91
C ALA A 228 21.59 -9.08 5.53
N LEU A 229 20.66 -8.24 6.05
CA LEU A 229 19.37 -8.69 6.59
C LEU A 229 18.52 -9.37 5.50
N TRP A 230 18.41 -8.77 4.33
CA TRP A 230 17.69 -9.34 3.20
C TRP A 230 18.33 -10.66 2.77
N SER A 231 19.63 -10.68 2.53
CA SER A 231 20.38 -11.85 2.07
C SER A 231 20.23 -13.05 3.00
N ARG A 232 20.25 -12.83 4.32
CA ARG A 232 20.05 -13.90 5.32
C ARG A 232 18.63 -14.48 5.32
N ASN A 233 17.62 -13.68 4.96
CA ASN A 233 16.22 -14.06 5.14
C ASN A 233 15.48 -14.36 3.85
N ARG A 234 15.98 -13.95 2.66
CA ARG A 234 15.29 -14.09 1.38
C ARG A 234 14.85 -15.51 1.07
N GLY A 235 15.65 -16.51 1.46
CA GLY A 235 15.32 -17.93 1.28
C GLY A 235 14.09 -18.41 2.06
N SER A 236 13.60 -17.62 3.03
CA SER A 236 12.36 -17.89 3.77
C SER A 236 11.09 -17.43 3.04
N PHE A 237 11.22 -16.73 1.92
CA PHE A 237 10.11 -16.18 1.15
C PHE A 237 10.03 -16.89 -0.20
N ARG A 238 8.82 -17.23 -0.62
CA ARG A 238 8.59 -17.77 -1.97
C ARG A 238 8.52 -16.65 -2.99
N PHE A 239 7.75 -15.60 -2.68
CA PHE A 239 7.61 -14.41 -3.52
C PHE A 239 7.65 -13.14 -2.67
N ALA A 240 8.53 -12.22 -3.01
CA ALA A 240 8.63 -10.93 -2.32
C ALA A 240 9.25 -9.86 -3.23
N GLN A 241 8.87 -8.61 -3.04
CA GLN A 241 9.71 -7.50 -3.47
C GLN A 241 10.99 -7.51 -2.65
N VAL A 242 12.13 -7.26 -3.27
CA VAL A 242 13.43 -7.17 -2.57
C VAL A 242 13.38 -6.00 -1.57
N ARG A 243 13.77 -6.28 -0.34
CA ARG A 243 13.76 -5.32 0.78
C ARG A 243 15.17 -5.13 1.34
N ASP A 244 16.09 -4.79 0.43
CA ASP A 244 17.48 -4.47 0.75
C ASP A 244 17.67 -3.00 1.17
N GLY A 245 18.90 -2.58 1.38
CA GLY A 245 19.22 -1.24 1.81
C GLY A 245 18.84 -0.17 0.80
N GLU A 246 19.00 -0.42 -0.51
CA GLU A 246 18.56 0.50 -1.56
C GLU A 246 17.06 0.72 -1.53
N TYR A 247 16.27 -0.35 -1.39
CA TYR A 247 14.82 -0.24 -1.25
C TYR A 247 14.42 0.58 -0.03
N VAL A 248 14.99 0.28 1.14
CA VAL A 248 14.67 0.96 2.40
C VAL A 248 15.05 2.45 2.34
N GLU A 249 16.27 2.73 1.92
CA GLU A 249 16.79 4.10 1.80
C GLU A 249 15.91 4.95 0.88
N ARG A 250 15.63 4.43 -0.32
CA ARG A 250 14.83 5.12 -1.32
C ARG A 250 13.37 5.33 -0.88
N ARG A 251 12.76 4.25 -0.34
CA ARG A 251 11.32 4.24 -0.07
C ARG A 251 10.94 4.99 1.20
N PHE A 252 11.71 4.83 2.25
CA PHE A 252 11.31 5.27 3.59
C PHE A 252 12.16 6.40 4.14
N ILE A 253 13.45 6.46 3.80
CA ILE A 253 14.35 7.48 4.32
C ILE A 253 14.29 8.73 3.43
N ARG A 254 14.64 8.60 2.15
CA ARG A 254 14.60 9.73 1.20
C ARG A 254 13.18 10.13 0.79
N GLY A 255 12.25 9.18 0.72
CA GLY A 255 10.87 9.43 0.32
C GLY A 255 10.09 10.31 1.29
N GLY A 256 10.53 10.43 2.54
CA GLY A 256 9.88 11.23 3.57
C GLY A 256 8.48 10.73 3.97
N GLY A 257 7.87 11.38 4.98
CA GLY A 257 6.50 11.08 5.41
C GLY A 257 6.35 9.77 6.19
N TYR A 258 7.45 9.18 6.65
CA TYR A 258 7.46 7.95 7.43
C TYR A 258 8.22 8.11 8.74
N SER A 259 7.77 7.42 9.77
CA SER A 259 8.59 7.04 10.92
C SER A 259 9.13 5.64 10.64
N PHE A 260 10.42 5.54 10.36
CA PHE A 260 11.06 4.27 10.06
C PHE A 260 11.59 3.62 11.34
N LEU A 261 11.24 2.35 11.55
CA LEU A 261 11.49 1.60 12.78
C LEU A 261 12.55 0.53 12.51
N GLU A 262 13.63 0.58 13.26
CA GLU A 262 14.71 -0.40 13.19
C GLU A 262 14.67 -1.30 14.43
N ALA A 263 14.70 -2.62 14.24
CA ALA A 263 14.72 -3.62 15.30
C ALA A 263 16.07 -4.31 15.39
N ARG A 264 16.69 -4.27 16.58
CA ARG A 264 18.00 -4.89 16.86
C ARG A 264 17.93 -5.89 18.02
N ASP A 265 18.67 -6.98 17.88
CA ASP A 265 18.87 -8.01 18.88
C ASP A 265 20.36 -8.14 19.18
N GLY A 266 20.79 -7.84 20.41
CA GLY A 266 22.23 -7.81 20.74
C GLY A 266 23.07 -6.90 19.86
N GLY A 267 22.48 -5.83 19.30
CA GLY A 267 23.13 -4.91 18.35
C GLY A 267 22.94 -5.28 16.88
N ALA A 268 22.68 -6.54 16.53
CA ALA A 268 22.45 -6.97 15.16
C ALA A 268 21.07 -6.52 14.63
N LEU A 269 20.99 -6.03 13.39
CA LEU A 269 19.74 -5.72 12.71
C LEU A 269 18.96 -7.02 12.42
N VAL A 270 17.72 -7.12 12.93
CA VAL A 270 16.87 -8.33 12.81
C VAL A 270 15.52 -8.07 12.14
N GLY A 271 15.15 -6.81 11.92
CA GLY A 271 13.92 -6.46 11.23
C GLY A 271 13.68 -4.96 11.20
N PHE A 272 12.63 -4.54 10.49
CA PHE A 272 12.22 -3.15 10.40
C PHE A 272 10.72 -3.00 10.19
N GLY A 273 10.22 -1.78 10.37
CA GLY A 273 8.86 -1.39 10.02
C GLY A 273 8.82 0.06 9.57
N ALA A 274 7.76 0.44 8.89
CA ALA A 274 7.54 1.81 8.45
C ALA A 274 6.10 2.24 8.72
N VAL A 275 5.93 3.29 9.52
CA VAL A 275 4.63 3.92 9.79
C VAL A 275 4.55 5.20 8.99
N ARG A 276 3.58 5.28 8.06
CA ARG A 276 3.34 6.51 7.32
C ARG A 276 2.64 7.52 8.23
N HIS A 277 3.05 8.79 8.12
CA HIS A 277 2.40 9.86 8.84
C HIS A 277 0.97 10.04 8.30
N PRO A 278 -0.05 10.01 9.17
CA PRO A 278 -1.43 10.18 8.74
C PRO A 278 -1.69 11.64 8.35
N ARG A 279 -2.74 11.86 7.55
CA ARG A 279 -3.24 13.21 7.28
C ARG A 279 -3.85 13.78 8.55
N PRO A 280 -3.48 15.00 8.96
CA PRO A 280 -3.97 15.62 10.21
C PRO A 280 -5.49 15.82 10.24
N GLU A 281 -6.10 16.14 9.10
CA GLU A 281 -7.55 16.32 8.92
C GLU A 281 -8.33 15.00 9.04
N GLY A 282 -7.64 13.87 8.95
CA GLY A 282 -8.23 12.54 8.94
C GLY A 282 -8.87 12.18 7.60
N ASP A 283 -9.48 11.02 7.55
CA ASP A 283 -10.18 10.52 6.35
C ASP A 283 -11.68 10.85 6.46
N GLU A 284 -12.22 11.63 5.53
CA GLU A 284 -13.66 11.98 5.49
C GLU A 284 -14.55 10.73 5.41
N ARG A 285 -14.09 9.67 4.71
CA ARG A 285 -14.79 8.39 4.61
C ARG A 285 -14.91 7.69 5.97
N LEU A 286 -14.04 8.02 6.91
CA LEU A 286 -13.97 7.49 8.26
C LEU A 286 -14.42 8.52 9.32
N ALA A 287 -15.27 9.48 8.94
CA ALA A 287 -15.81 10.51 9.83
C ALA A 287 -14.72 11.33 10.55
N GLY A 288 -13.63 11.66 9.84
CA GLY A 288 -12.51 12.43 10.35
C GLY A 288 -11.66 11.68 11.40
N LEU A 289 -11.69 10.36 11.41
CA LEU A 289 -10.74 9.56 12.16
C LEU A 289 -9.35 9.60 11.50
N VAL A 290 -8.35 9.78 12.33
CA VAL A 290 -6.95 9.80 11.89
C VAL A 290 -6.41 8.38 11.90
N VAL A 291 -6.20 7.81 10.72
CA VAL A 291 -5.68 6.45 10.56
C VAL A 291 -4.27 6.50 9.99
N ALA A 292 -3.30 5.96 10.72
CA ALA A 292 -1.94 5.79 10.22
C ALA A 292 -1.79 4.43 9.51
N PRO A 293 -1.22 4.37 8.30
CA PRO A 293 -0.81 3.12 7.71
C PRO A 293 0.47 2.57 8.34
N LEU A 294 0.48 1.29 8.74
CA LEU A 294 1.71 0.52 8.84
C LEU A 294 2.05 0.06 7.43
N SER A 295 2.94 0.80 6.78
CA SER A 295 3.25 0.62 5.36
C SER A 295 4.04 -0.65 5.12
N ASP A 296 5.07 -0.90 5.92
CA ASP A 296 5.87 -2.13 5.83
C ASP A 296 6.19 -2.72 7.21
N LEU A 297 6.36 -4.03 7.23
CA LEU A 297 6.85 -4.81 8.37
C LEU A 297 7.68 -5.96 7.81
N PHE A 298 8.96 -6.00 8.14
CA PHE A 298 9.89 -7.04 7.75
C PHE A 298 10.56 -7.69 8.95
N ALA A 299 10.38 -8.99 9.07
CA ALA A 299 11.07 -9.84 10.05
C ALA A 299 11.12 -11.27 9.49
N ALA A 300 12.11 -12.06 9.90
CA ALA A 300 12.15 -13.46 9.52
C ALA A 300 10.90 -14.21 10.01
N PRO A 301 10.29 -15.12 9.20
CA PRO A 301 9.08 -15.85 9.61
C PRO A 301 9.21 -16.70 10.89
N ASN A 302 10.42 -17.05 11.30
CA ASN A 302 10.72 -17.76 12.54
C ASN A 302 10.99 -16.82 13.73
N ARG A 303 10.82 -15.49 13.58
CA ARG A 303 11.06 -14.47 14.61
C ARG A 303 9.78 -13.68 14.94
N PRO A 304 8.75 -14.33 15.52
CA PRO A 304 7.51 -13.63 15.91
C PRO A 304 7.73 -12.62 17.06
N ASP A 305 8.77 -12.77 17.84
CA ASP A 305 9.23 -11.82 18.86
C ASP A 305 9.64 -10.49 18.26
N VAL A 306 10.40 -10.51 17.14
CA VAL A 306 10.83 -9.31 16.40
C VAL A 306 9.61 -8.60 15.81
N ALA A 307 8.73 -9.33 15.12
CA ALA A 307 7.50 -8.74 14.56
C ALA A 307 6.62 -8.11 15.65
N SER A 308 6.48 -8.78 16.82
CA SER A 308 5.73 -8.26 17.96
C SER A 308 6.35 -6.97 18.53
N ALA A 309 7.70 -6.91 18.65
CA ALA A 309 8.39 -5.73 19.12
C ALA A 309 8.24 -4.53 18.18
N ILE A 310 8.37 -4.77 16.85
CA ILE A 310 8.16 -3.74 15.82
C ILE A 310 6.73 -3.22 15.88
N LEU A 311 5.71 -4.10 15.94
CA LEU A 311 4.31 -3.72 16.04
C LEU A 311 4.03 -2.89 17.30
N ALA A 312 4.62 -3.27 18.46
CA ALA A 312 4.50 -2.49 19.69
C ALA A 312 5.07 -1.07 19.55
N CYS A 313 6.22 -0.93 18.87
CA CYS A 313 6.81 0.37 18.58
C CYS A 313 5.95 1.15 17.58
N ALA A 314 5.48 0.53 16.51
CA ALA A 314 4.59 1.16 15.51
C ALA A 314 3.31 1.72 16.15
N GLU A 315 2.69 1.00 17.09
CA GLU A 315 1.52 1.45 17.84
C GLU A 315 1.82 2.71 18.67
N ARG A 316 2.99 2.76 19.35
CA ARG A 316 3.42 3.95 20.11
C ARG A 316 3.70 5.13 19.18
N THR A 317 4.44 4.88 18.11
CA THR A 317 4.78 5.89 17.09
C THR A 317 3.52 6.46 16.44
N ALA A 318 2.57 5.62 16.03
CA ALA A 318 1.32 6.10 15.46
C ALA A 318 0.50 6.95 16.46
N ARG A 319 0.50 6.59 17.75
CA ARG A 319 -0.13 7.43 18.80
C ARG A 319 0.55 8.78 18.97
N SER A 320 1.87 8.85 18.91
CA SER A 320 2.61 10.11 19.08
C SER A 320 2.35 11.09 17.92
N VAL A 321 2.12 10.60 16.70
CA VAL A 321 1.72 11.43 15.55
C VAL A 321 0.21 11.66 15.46
N GLY A 322 -0.55 11.37 16.51
CA GLY A 322 -1.96 11.73 16.62
C GLY A 322 -2.96 10.71 16.08
N ALA A 323 -2.53 9.55 15.61
CA ALA A 323 -3.43 8.55 15.02
C ALA A 323 -4.44 7.99 16.04
N ASP A 324 -5.68 7.79 15.58
CA ASP A 324 -6.75 7.11 16.31
C ASP A 324 -6.70 5.59 16.11
N ALA A 325 -6.17 5.16 14.97
CA ALA A 325 -5.97 3.75 14.62
C ALA A 325 -4.74 3.56 13.75
N LEU A 326 -4.19 2.34 13.78
CA LEU A 326 -3.10 1.89 12.90
C LEU A 326 -3.63 0.79 12.00
N MET A 327 -3.52 0.97 10.68
CA MET A 327 -3.98 0.01 9.68
C MET A 327 -2.81 -0.68 9.01
N CYS A 328 -2.87 -2.00 8.90
CA CYS A 328 -1.95 -2.83 8.13
C CYS A 328 -2.73 -3.64 7.09
N SER A 329 -2.17 -3.82 5.91
CA SER A 329 -2.64 -4.82 4.95
C SER A 329 -1.53 -5.82 4.71
N ALA A 330 -1.84 -7.10 4.73
CA ALA A 330 -0.86 -8.16 4.55
C ALA A 330 -1.45 -9.38 3.84
N SER A 331 -0.57 -10.18 3.22
CA SER A 331 -0.93 -11.44 2.57
C SER A 331 -0.32 -12.66 3.28
N HIS A 332 0.90 -12.54 3.78
CA HIS A 332 1.67 -13.67 4.30
C HIS A 332 1.14 -14.12 5.67
N PRO A 333 0.96 -15.45 5.91
CA PRO A 333 0.38 -15.99 7.15
C PRO A 333 1.12 -15.57 8.41
N PHE A 334 2.45 -15.46 8.36
CA PHE A 334 3.25 -15.00 9.48
C PHE A 334 2.85 -13.57 9.92
N LEU A 335 2.73 -12.64 8.97
CA LEU A 335 2.31 -11.26 9.27
C LEU A 335 0.90 -11.22 9.85
N LEU A 336 -0.02 -11.99 9.27
CA LEU A 336 -1.41 -12.07 9.74
C LEU A 336 -1.49 -12.66 11.15
N SER A 337 -0.66 -13.66 11.47
CA SER A 337 -0.53 -14.24 12.80
C SER A 337 0.00 -13.22 13.81
N ALA A 338 1.09 -12.50 13.48
CA ALA A 338 1.67 -11.47 14.34
C ALA A 338 0.68 -10.35 14.65
N LEU A 339 -0.05 -9.87 13.62
CA LEU A 339 -1.10 -8.86 13.77
C LEU A 339 -2.25 -9.37 14.66
N SER A 340 -2.68 -10.64 14.47
CA SER A 340 -3.74 -11.25 15.27
C SER A 340 -3.34 -11.43 16.74
N ALA A 341 -2.10 -11.85 17.02
CA ALA A 341 -1.56 -11.97 18.37
C ALA A 341 -1.58 -10.62 19.10
N ARG A 342 -1.38 -9.51 18.38
CA ARG A 342 -1.47 -8.16 18.94
C ARG A 342 -2.87 -7.55 18.90
N ALA A 343 -3.90 -8.38 18.73
CA ALA A 343 -5.31 -7.96 18.73
C ALA A 343 -5.64 -6.89 17.67
N TYR A 344 -5.03 -6.98 16.47
CA TYR A 344 -5.52 -6.23 15.31
C TYR A 344 -6.80 -6.85 14.80
N LEU A 345 -7.83 -6.05 14.67
CA LEU A 345 -9.14 -6.45 14.22
C LEU A 345 -9.15 -6.64 12.68
N ARG A 346 -9.78 -7.69 12.21
CA ARG A 346 -10.00 -7.89 10.78
C ARG A 346 -11.08 -6.92 10.30
N VAL A 347 -10.77 -6.16 9.24
CA VAL A 347 -11.72 -5.26 8.58
C VAL A 347 -11.81 -5.63 7.09
N PRO A 348 -12.89 -5.21 6.38
CA PRO A 348 -13.07 -5.57 4.98
C PRO A 348 -11.83 -5.27 4.12
N PRO A 349 -11.37 -6.22 3.29
CA PRO A 349 -10.24 -6.02 2.41
C PRO A 349 -10.61 -5.09 1.26
N THR A 350 -9.68 -4.19 0.89
CA THR A 350 -9.88 -3.25 -0.20
C THR A 350 -8.90 -3.44 -1.35
N LEU A 351 -7.70 -3.95 -1.05
CA LEU A 351 -6.60 -4.07 -1.99
C LEU A 351 -6.64 -5.43 -2.69
N GLN A 352 -6.85 -5.45 -4.01
CA GLN A 352 -6.81 -6.65 -4.84
C GLN A 352 -5.41 -6.80 -5.46
N PHE A 353 -4.84 -7.99 -5.41
CA PHE A 353 -3.52 -8.27 -5.97
C PHE A 353 -3.60 -9.14 -7.20
N LEU A 354 -2.90 -8.71 -8.26
CA LEU A 354 -2.71 -9.46 -9.49
C LEU A 354 -1.24 -9.51 -9.84
N ALA A 355 -0.80 -10.66 -10.36
CA ALA A 355 0.60 -10.89 -10.69
C ALA A 355 0.78 -11.65 -12.01
N ARG A 356 1.90 -11.35 -12.68
CA ARG A 356 2.48 -12.14 -13.76
C ARG A 356 3.99 -12.21 -13.52
N VAL A 357 4.51 -13.39 -13.24
CA VAL A 357 5.92 -13.63 -12.89
C VAL A 357 6.75 -14.16 -14.07
N GLY A 358 6.29 -13.96 -15.30
CA GLY A 358 6.83 -14.46 -16.55
C GLY A 358 5.85 -15.37 -17.27
N GLN A 359 6.12 -15.65 -18.57
CA GLN A 359 5.23 -16.51 -19.36
C GLN A 359 5.23 -17.94 -18.82
N GLY A 360 4.04 -18.49 -18.56
CA GLY A 360 3.85 -19.88 -18.15
C GLY A 360 4.32 -20.21 -16.72
N LYS A 361 4.86 -19.25 -15.97
CA LYS A 361 5.31 -19.50 -14.59
C LYS A 361 4.15 -19.43 -13.59
N ASN A 362 4.19 -20.32 -12.61
CA ASN A 362 3.20 -20.40 -11.56
C ASN A 362 3.37 -19.22 -10.57
N THR A 363 2.30 -18.46 -10.36
CA THR A 363 2.25 -17.33 -9.40
C THR A 363 1.97 -17.77 -7.96
N GLY A 364 1.79 -19.07 -7.69
CA GLY A 364 1.41 -19.55 -6.37
C GLY A 364 0.03 -19.05 -5.90
N SER A 365 -0.20 -19.15 -4.61
CA SER A 365 -1.34 -18.57 -3.90
C SER A 365 -0.98 -17.21 -3.27
N LEU A 366 -1.97 -16.41 -2.87
CA LEU A 366 -1.72 -15.12 -2.22
C LEU A 366 -0.88 -15.26 -0.93
N SER A 367 -1.02 -16.38 -0.21
CA SER A 367 -0.27 -16.65 1.02
C SER A 367 1.22 -16.93 0.79
N ASP A 368 1.62 -17.24 -0.45
CA ASP A 368 3.03 -17.42 -0.82
C ASP A 368 3.78 -16.09 -0.99
N TRP A 369 3.05 -14.98 -0.98
CA TRP A 369 3.57 -13.63 -1.22
C TRP A 369 3.76 -12.86 0.07
N TRP A 370 4.93 -12.25 0.22
CA TRP A 370 5.16 -11.26 1.26
C TRP A 370 4.75 -9.88 0.77
N LEU A 371 3.49 -9.54 0.96
CA LEU A 371 2.94 -8.25 0.56
C LEU A 371 2.49 -7.44 1.77
N THR A 372 2.73 -6.14 1.69
CA THR A 372 2.30 -5.13 2.64
C THR A 372 1.71 -3.92 1.89
N ARG A 373 1.38 -2.85 2.58
CA ARG A 373 0.91 -1.62 1.94
C ARG A 373 2.00 -0.85 1.19
N ALA A 374 3.27 -1.05 1.53
CA ALA A 374 4.39 -0.42 0.81
C ALA A 374 4.50 -0.92 -0.63
N ASP A 375 4.04 -2.15 -0.89
CA ASP A 375 4.08 -2.75 -2.21
C ASP A 375 3.17 -1.99 -3.18
N GLY A 376 3.71 -1.63 -4.35
CA GLY A 376 3.01 -0.82 -5.35
C GLY A 376 2.59 0.57 -4.84
N ASN A 377 3.19 1.08 -3.76
CA ASN A 377 2.85 2.34 -3.12
C ASN A 377 1.36 2.44 -2.74
N ALA A 378 0.77 1.32 -2.28
CA ALA A 378 -0.65 1.27 -1.93
C ALA A 378 -1.00 2.05 -0.64
N ASP A 379 0.01 2.50 0.10
CA ASP A 379 -0.12 3.37 1.27
C ASP A 379 -0.27 4.86 0.92
N GLU A 380 0.01 5.28 -0.31
CA GLU A 380 -0.10 6.68 -0.75
C GLU A 380 -1.56 7.17 -0.85
N GLY A 381 -2.52 6.26 -0.92
CA GLY A 381 -3.94 6.57 -0.96
C GLY A 381 -4.61 6.80 0.40
N PHE A 382 -3.81 6.94 1.46
CA PHE A 382 -4.28 7.16 2.84
C PHE A 382 -3.92 8.52 3.37
#